data_a7a997cca9e1506b1ae94d0e66d7def1
#
_entry.id   a7a997cca9e1506b1ae94d0e66d7def1
#
_cell.length_a   1.000
_cell.length_b   1.000
_cell.length_c   1.000
_cell.angle_alpha   90.00
_cell.angle_beta   90.00
_cell.angle_gamma   90.00
#
_symmetry.space_group_name_H-M   'P 1'
#
loop_
_entity.id
_entity.type
_entity.pdbx_description
1 polymer ?
#
loop_
_entity_poly.entity_id
_entity_poly.type
_entity_poly.pdbx_seq_one_letter_code
_entity_poly.pdbx_strand_id
1 'polypeptide(L)'
;MENVLSRKTKIIATIGPATMNQNVIVEMLKEGVNAFRINFSHSSHEQASQIVYLIRSAEKIANSRVPIIADLQGPTVRLGDFNDIEVNRENDYVISENEGIIVNEDVFYNLVETGDTIIIDGGRFWAKVKEKNGRKLKVRFMTEGVIGSRKTIAIQGKEYPLKAPTEKDISDLQFAIKSGIEGVAISFIKNKEDVLKVKEIAESSGGSVFTISKIETISGVNNIKDIVQVSDYILVARGDLGSHFPLVKIPEIQRHLIEVALDHGKPSIVATQLLDSMTVNPIPTRAEVTDVYTAVTMGADSLMVSGETAVGKHPVDVIRWLNDIAFEAERNQNLRVKGKSLDIYDKFAEGVVMMSELIDAKLVAITTTGKTPMRLARFRPKSEILAACESEFVFKKLQLTYGVMPVLLNSIKNDQQVVQELKALKFLKAGEKIIVTRSLKQGVTDAIKILEVQ
;
A
#
# COMPACT_ATOMS: atom_id res chain seq x y z
N MET A 1 -7.69 -14.50 -20.78
CA MET A 1 -6.75 -14.68 -19.65
C MET A 1 -5.29 -14.33 -20.01
N GLU A 2 -4.93 -14.11 -21.27
CA GLU A 2 -3.53 -13.83 -21.65
C GLU A 2 -3.01 -12.41 -21.25
N ASN A 3 -3.87 -11.41 -21.14
CA ASN A 3 -3.42 -10.03 -20.85
C ASN A 3 -3.28 -9.66 -19.36
N VAL A 4 -3.96 -10.36 -18.46
CA VAL A 4 -3.90 -10.07 -17.01
C VAL A 4 -2.61 -10.60 -16.38
N LEU A 5 -1.97 -11.59 -16.99
CA LEU A 5 -0.73 -12.21 -16.49
C LEU A 5 0.56 -11.47 -16.88
N SER A 6 0.48 -10.47 -17.75
CA SER A 6 1.68 -9.72 -18.24
C SER A 6 2.03 -8.49 -17.42
N ARG A 7 1.11 -7.97 -16.59
CA ARG A 7 1.34 -6.81 -15.74
C ARG A 7 2.19 -7.17 -14.51
N LYS A 8 3.24 -6.41 -14.24
CA LYS A 8 4.17 -6.59 -13.12
C LYS A 8 3.79 -5.80 -11.88
N THR A 9 3.28 -4.58 -12.05
CA THR A 9 2.74 -3.72 -10.99
C THR A 9 1.53 -4.40 -10.35
N LYS A 10 1.38 -4.35 -9.05
CA LYS A 10 0.31 -5.04 -8.32
C LYS A 10 -0.85 -4.09 -8.01
N ILE A 11 -2.05 -4.63 -7.83
CA ILE A 11 -3.25 -3.84 -7.51
C ILE A 11 -3.83 -4.30 -6.18
N ILE A 12 -4.08 -3.33 -5.30
CA ILE A 12 -4.76 -3.51 -4.00
C ILE A 12 -6.10 -2.79 -4.08
N ALA A 13 -7.18 -3.51 -3.83
CA ALA A 13 -8.53 -2.95 -3.83
C ALA A 13 -9.11 -2.90 -2.41
N THR A 14 -9.79 -1.82 -2.06
CA THR A 14 -10.49 -1.70 -0.78
C THR A 14 -11.90 -2.25 -0.89
N ILE A 15 -12.28 -3.12 0.04
CA ILE A 15 -13.64 -3.60 0.17
C ILE A 15 -14.46 -2.61 1.00
N GLY A 16 -15.66 -2.33 0.52
CA GLY A 16 -16.64 -1.47 1.16
C GLY A 16 -18.05 -1.72 0.62
N PRO A 17 -19.02 -0.85 0.91
CA PRO A 17 -20.43 -1.07 0.55
C PRO A 17 -20.66 -1.46 -0.92
N ALA A 18 -19.91 -0.89 -1.87
CA ALA A 18 -20.04 -1.19 -3.29
C ALA A 18 -19.53 -2.59 -3.70
N THR A 19 -18.65 -3.17 -2.87
CA THR A 19 -17.94 -4.44 -3.18
C THR A 19 -18.22 -5.54 -2.16
N MET A 20 -19.15 -5.33 -1.19
CA MET A 20 -19.60 -6.37 -0.26
C MET A 20 -20.55 -7.38 -0.97
N ASN A 21 -20.09 -7.91 -2.09
CA ASN A 21 -20.81 -8.90 -2.89
C ASN A 21 -19.80 -9.91 -3.45
N GLN A 22 -20.05 -11.19 -3.21
CA GLN A 22 -19.14 -12.27 -3.62
C GLN A 22 -18.86 -12.27 -5.12
N ASN A 23 -19.87 -12.03 -5.97
CA ASN A 23 -19.68 -12.02 -7.42
C ASN A 23 -18.79 -10.88 -7.88
N VAL A 24 -18.95 -9.69 -7.29
CA VAL A 24 -18.08 -8.54 -7.57
C VAL A 24 -16.63 -8.84 -7.18
N ILE A 25 -16.40 -9.45 -6.00
CA ILE A 25 -15.05 -9.86 -5.56
C ILE A 25 -14.45 -10.89 -6.51
N VAL A 26 -15.24 -11.87 -6.98
CA VAL A 26 -14.81 -12.86 -7.99
C VAL A 26 -14.40 -12.19 -9.30
N GLU A 27 -15.18 -11.21 -9.77
CA GLU A 27 -14.84 -10.44 -10.98
C GLU A 27 -13.55 -9.64 -10.79
N MET A 28 -13.40 -8.96 -9.65
CA MET A 28 -12.17 -8.22 -9.32
C MET A 28 -10.93 -9.13 -9.27
N LEU A 29 -11.07 -10.36 -8.72
CA LEU A 29 -9.99 -11.35 -8.72
C LEU A 29 -9.64 -11.81 -10.14
N LYS A 30 -10.64 -12.02 -11.01
CA LYS A 30 -10.43 -12.38 -12.43
C LYS A 30 -9.77 -11.25 -13.21
N GLU A 31 -10.06 -10.00 -12.86
CA GLU A 31 -9.39 -8.83 -13.41
C GLU A 31 -7.99 -8.58 -12.82
N GLY A 32 -7.53 -9.43 -11.89
CA GLY A 32 -6.15 -9.47 -11.44
C GLY A 32 -5.85 -8.60 -10.20
N VAL A 33 -6.80 -8.40 -9.31
CA VAL A 33 -6.52 -7.86 -7.97
C VAL A 33 -5.56 -8.79 -7.24
N ASN A 34 -4.52 -8.21 -6.64
CA ASN A 34 -3.45 -8.93 -5.94
C ASN A 34 -3.62 -8.95 -4.42
N ALA A 35 -4.42 -8.05 -3.85
CA ALA A 35 -4.78 -8.02 -2.44
C ALA A 35 -6.07 -7.24 -2.21
N PHE A 36 -6.74 -7.53 -1.09
CA PHE A 36 -7.85 -6.73 -0.61
C PHE A 36 -7.52 -6.02 0.70
N ARG A 37 -7.94 -4.76 0.81
CA ARG A 37 -7.79 -3.94 2.01
C ARG A 37 -9.14 -3.79 2.73
N ILE A 38 -9.11 -3.93 4.06
CA ILE A 38 -10.22 -3.61 4.97
C ILE A 38 -9.83 -2.37 5.77
N ASN A 39 -10.64 -1.32 5.71
CA ASN A 39 -10.38 -0.09 6.45
C ASN A 39 -11.02 -0.13 7.83
N PHE A 40 -10.22 -0.34 8.88
CA PHE A 40 -10.69 -0.42 10.27
C PHE A 40 -11.08 0.93 10.88
N SER A 41 -10.87 2.06 10.18
CA SER A 41 -11.45 3.34 10.57
C SER A 41 -12.98 3.37 10.39
N HIS A 42 -13.53 2.51 9.52
CA HIS A 42 -14.94 2.51 9.12
C HIS A 42 -15.60 1.14 9.26
N SER A 43 -14.87 0.09 9.61
CA SER A 43 -15.42 -1.27 9.75
C SER A 43 -15.40 -1.73 11.19
N SER A 44 -16.52 -2.26 11.67
CA SER A 44 -16.54 -3.03 12.92
C SER A 44 -15.89 -4.41 12.73
N HIS A 45 -15.55 -5.09 13.82
CA HIS A 45 -15.01 -6.47 13.75
C HIS A 45 -15.99 -7.45 13.08
N GLU A 46 -17.31 -7.25 13.29
CA GLU A 46 -18.35 -8.08 12.64
C GLU A 46 -18.35 -7.86 11.11
N GLN A 47 -18.33 -6.60 10.66
CA GLN A 47 -18.24 -6.28 9.24
C GLN A 47 -16.94 -6.81 8.63
N ALA A 48 -15.82 -6.65 9.31
CA ALA A 48 -14.54 -7.20 8.87
C ALA A 48 -14.57 -8.73 8.75
N SER A 49 -15.21 -9.43 9.70
CA SER A 49 -15.42 -10.89 9.61
C SER A 49 -16.23 -11.30 8.39
N GLN A 50 -17.30 -10.56 8.06
CA GLN A 50 -18.10 -10.80 6.85
C GLN A 50 -17.27 -10.58 5.57
N ILE A 51 -16.48 -9.51 5.53
CA ILE A 51 -15.59 -9.22 4.38
C ILE A 51 -14.56 -10.33 4.20
N VAL A 52 -13.90 -10.78 5.28
CA VAL A 52 -12.95 -11.91 5.24
C VAL A 52 -13.63 -13.15 4.68
N TYR A 53 -14.82 -13.50 5.16
CA TYR A 53 -15.57 -14.65 4.67
C TYR A 53 -15.89 -14.54 3.18
N LEU A 54 -16.35 -13.38 2.70
CA LEU A 54 -16.66 -13.14 1.29
C LEU A 54 -15.42 -13.28 0.40
N ILE A 55 -14.28 -12.71 0.80
CA ILE A 55 -13.02 -12.82 0.07
C ILE A 55 -12.58 -14.28 -0.01
N ARG A 56 -12.53 -15.00 1.12
CA ARG A 56 -12.10 -16.41 1.16
C ARG A 56 -13.04 -17.33 0.36
N SER A 57 -14.32 -16.99 0.29
CA SER A 57 -15.29 -17.70 -0.55
C SER A 57 -15.08 -17.41 -2.04
N ALA A 58 -14.81 -16.15 -2.39
CA ALA A 58 -14.53 -15.74 -3.76
C ALA A 58 -13.21 -16.31 -4.30
N GLU A 59 -12.17 -16.43 -3.45
CA GLU A 59 -10.89 -17.09 -3.81
C GLU A 59 -11.09 -18.52 -4.31
N LYS A 60 -11.98 -19.27 -3.66
CA LYS A 60 -12.29 -20.67 -4.07
C LYS A 60 -12.93 -20.72 -5.46
N ILE A 61 -13.84 -19.77 -5.76
CA ILE A 61 -14.53 -19.70 -7.06
C ILE A 61 -13.58 -19.24 -8.15
N ALA A 62 -12.75 -18.22 -7.87
CA ALA A 62 -11.80 -17.66 -8.82
C ALA A 62 -10.52 -18.52 -8.97
N ASN A 63 -10.35 -19.57 -8.16
CA ASN A 63 -9.11 -20.35 -8.05
C ASN A 63 -7.89 -19.44 -7.84
N SER A 64 -8.02 -18.50 -6.92
CA SER A 64 -7.02 -17.47 -6.59
C SER A 64 -6.70 -17.51 -5.10
N ARG A 65 -5.56 -16.94 -4.71
CA ARG A 65 -5.15 -16.77 -3.31
C ARG A 65 -4.50 -15.41 -3.18
N VAL A 66 -5.11 -14.52 -2.41
CA VAL A 66 -4.62 -13.15 -2.20
C VAL A 66 -4.53 -12.80 -0.71
N PRO A 67 -3.60 -11.95 -0.28
CA PRO A 67 -3.59 -11.45 1.08
C PRO A 67 -4.75 -10.50 1.33
N ILE A 68 -5.20 -10.47 2.58
CA ILE A 68 -6.06 -9.42 3.12
C ILE A 68 -5.19 -8.51 3.99
N ILE A 69 -5.42 -7.21 3.89
CA ILE A 69 -4.70 -6.17 4.60
C ILE A 69 -5.66 -5.46 5.55
N ALA A 70 -5.36 -5.49 6.85
CA ALA A 70 -6.03 -4.65 7.84
C ALA A 70 -5.36 -3.28 7.87
N ASP A 71 -6.07 -2.23 7.48
CA ASP A 71 -5.57 -0.86 7.56
C ASP A 71 -6.08 -0.23 8.87
N LEU A 72 -5.15 -0.06 9.82
CA LEU A 72 -5.41 0.46 11.16
C LEU A 72 -5.70 1.95 11.11
N GLN A 73 -6.54 2.43 12.03
CA GLN A 73 -6.98 3.82 12.04
C GLN A 73 -5.82 4.79 12.35
N GLY A 74 -4.97 4.45 13.32
CA GLY A 74 -3.95 5.33 13.86
C GLY A 74 -4.48 6.51 14.69
N PRO A 75 -3.59 7.30 15.28
CA PRO A 75 -3.94 8.44 16.11
C PRO A 75 -4.31 9.66 15.24
N THR A 76 -5.60 9.97 15.16
CA THR A 76 -6.13 11.13 14.41
C THR A 76 -6.90 12.06 15.31
N VAL A 77 -6.77 13.36 15.10
CA VAL A 77 -7.67 14.37 15.68
C VAL A 77 -8.87 14.52 14.75
N ARG A 78 -10.06 14.53 15.33
CA ARG A 78 -11.33 14.62 14.58
C ARG A 78 -12.22 15.73 15.12
N LEU A 79 -13.06 16.25 14.25
CA LEU A 79 -14.15 17.12 14.63
C LEU A 79 -15.12 16.38 15.56
N GLY A 80 -15.70 17.09 16.51
CA GLY A 80 -16.77 16.61 17.37
C GLY A 80 -18.10 16.48 16.64
N ASP A 81 -19.17 16.23 17.41
CA ASP A 81 -20.53 16.14 16.88
C ASP A 81 -21.17 17.53 16.81
N PHE A 82 -21.66 17.91 15.63
CA PHE A 82 -22.39 19.14 15.34
C PHE A 82 -23.25 18.95 14.08
N ASN A 83 -24.21 19.83 13.84
CA ASN A 83 -25.00 19.80 12.59
C ASN A 83 -24.13 20.28 11.43
N ASP A 84 -24.38 19.74 10.24
CA ASP A 84 -23.70 20.13 9.02
C ASP A 84 -23.66 21.66 8.85
N ILE A 85 -22.47 22.18 8.56
CA ILE A 85 -22.23 23.62 8.40
C ILE A 85 -21.81 23.89 6.96
N GLU A 86 -22.59 24.73 6.27
CA GLU A 86 -22.19 25.24 4.97
C GLU A 86 -21.15 26.36 5.14
N VAL A 87 -20.00 26.19 4.51
CA VAL A 87 -18.89 27.14 4.56
C VAL A 87 -18.61 27.75 3.19
N ASN A 88 -18.22 29.03 3.19
CA ASN A 88 -17.83 29.79 2.00
C ASN A 88 -16.60 30.66 2.29
N ARG A 89 -16.09 31.36 1.27
CA ARG A 89 -14.88 32.20 1.35
C ARG A 89 -15.13 33.59 1.91
N GLU A 90 -16.38 34.02 2.00
CA GLU A 90 -16.74 35.39 2.35
C GLU A 90 -16.86 35.58 3.85
N ASN A 91 -17.32 34.55 4.57
CA ASN A 91 -17.64 34.61 5.98
C ASN A 91 -16.49 34.07 6.87
N ASP A 92 -16.45 34.60 8.09
CA ASP A 92 -15.64 34.03 9.14
C ASP A 92 -16.47 33.02 9.96
N TYR A 93 -15.82 31.93 10.38
CA TYR A 93 -16.45 30.83 11.13
C TYR A 93 -15.72 30.63 12.45
N VAL A 94 -16.41 29.99 13.38
CA VAL A 94 -15.85 29.65 14.71
C VAL A 94 -15.52 28.18 14.76
N ILE A 95 -14.31 27.86 15.25
CA ILE A 95 -13.92 26.50 15.70
C ILE A 95 -13.74 26.59 17.21
N SER A 96 -14.48 25.80 17.97
CA SER A 96 -14.38 25.76 19.44
C SER A 96 -14.84 24.44 20.02
N GLU A 97 -14.84 24.31 21.34
CA GLU A 97 -15.35 23.13 22.04
C GLU A 97 -16.90 23.07 22.10
N ASN A 98 -17.58 24.24 22.03
CA ASN A 98 -19.00 24.33 22.37
C ASN A 98 -19.86 25.00 21.31
N GLU A 99 -19.27 25.68 20.31
CA GLU A 99 -20.02 26.39 19.27
C GLU A 99 -19.32 26.33 17.93
N GLY A 100 -20.08 26.40 16.85
CA GLY A 100 -19.58 26.36 15.49
C GLY A 100 -19.10 24.97 15.10
N ILE A 101 -17.90 24.87 14.52
CA ILE A 101 -17.24 23.59 14.22
C ILE A 101 -16.57 23.10 15.49
N ILE A 102 -17.02 21.97 15.99
CA ILE A 102 -16.59 21.46 17.29
C ILE A 102 -15.27 20.69 17.18
N VAL A 103 -14.33 20.99 18.07
CA VAL A 103 -13.10 20.22 18.29
C VAL A 103 -12.89 20.08 19.79
N ASN A 104 -12.84 18.85 20.31
CA ASN A 104 -12.77 18.57 21.75
C ASN A 104 -11.37 18.13 22.20
N GLU A 105 -10.37 18.20 21.32
CA GLU A 105 -9.03 17.69 21.55
C GLU A 105 -8.06 18.79 22.01
N ASP A 106 -7.57 18.68 23.23
CA ASP A 106 -6.58 19.61 23.81
C ASP A 106 -5.36 19.79 22.92
N VAL A 107 -4.89 18.70 22.33
CA VAL A 107 -3.70 18.68 21.49
C VAL A 107 -3.83 19.60 20.27
N PHE A 108 -5.03 19.77 19.73
CA PHE A 108 -5.30 20.71 18.63
C PHE A 108 -5.11 22.15 19.08
N TYR A 109 -5.74 22.54 20.19
CA TYR A 109 -5.66 23.93 20.71
C TYR A 109 -4.27 24.30 21.21
N ASN A 110 -3.51 23.31 21.74
CA ASN A 110 -2.14 23.55 22.18
C ASN A 110 -1.18 23.82 21.02
N LEU A 111 -1.50 23.31 19.83
CA LEU A 111 -0.61 23.38 18.68
C LEU A 111 -0.99 24.47 17.67
N VAL A 112 -2.28 24.77 17.52
CA VAL A 112 -2.76 25.74 16.54
C VAL A 112 -2.44 27.17 16.96
N GLU A 113 -2.06 28.02 16.00
CA GLU A 113 -1.72 29.44 16.22
C GLU A 113 -2.42 30.32 15.18
N THR A 114 -2.51 31.62 15.50
CA THR A 114 -2.96 32.63 14.53
C THR A 114 -2.04 32.65 13.32
N GLY A 115 -2.63 32.60 12.13
CA GLY A 115 -1.90 32.51 10.86
C GLY A 115 -1.70 31.11 10.35
N ASP A 116 -2.00 30.05 11.12
CA ASP A 116 -1.96 28.68 10.64
C ASP A 116 -3.02 28.41 9.57
N THR A 117 -2.77 27.38 8.79
CA THR A 117 -3.74 26.81 7.87
C THR A 117 -4.26 25.50 8.44
N ILE A 118 -5.56 25.41 8.65
CA ILE A 118 -6.27 24.21 9.09
C ILE A 118 -6.79 23.46 7.85
N ILE A 119 -6.62 22.14 7.86
CA ILE A 119 -7.05 21.24 6.79
C ILE A 119 -8.05 20.24 7.39
N ILE A 120 -9.23 20.13 6.76
CA ILE A 120 -10.32 19.27 7.22
C ILE A 120 -10.70 18.29 6.11
N ASP A 121 -11.12 17.06 6.50
CA ASP A 121 -11.61 16.00 5.62
C ASP A 121 -10.59 15.63 4.52
N GLY A 122 -9.34 15.31 4.95
CA GLY A 122 -8.28 14.85 4.04
C GLY A 122 -7.88 15.85 2.96
N GLY A 123 -8.02 17.16 3.23
CA GLY A 123 -7.67 18.20 2.26
C GLY A 123 -8.83 18.79 1.49
N ARG A 124 -10.07 18.35 1.74
CA ARG A 124 -11.26 18.89 1.07
C ARG A 124 -11.55 20.33 1.48
N PHE A 125 -11.35 20.68 2.75
CA PHE A 125 -11.57 22.03 3.26
C PHE A 125 -10.29 22.61 3.83
N TRP A 126 -10.06 23.87 3.50
CA TRP A 126 -8.88 24.65 3.92
C TRP A 126 -9.36 25.93 4.59
N ALA A 127 -8.86 26.21 5.80
CA ALA A 127 -9.22 27.40 6.54
C ALA A 127 -7.98 28.08 7.13
N LYS A 128 -7.95 29.42 7.07
CA LYS A 128 -6.91 30.25 7.66
C LYS A 128 -7.35 30.72 9.04
N VAL A 129 -6.53 30.50 10.07
CA VAL A 129 -6.77 31.02 11.41
C VAL A 129 -6.51 32.51 11.44
N LYS A 130 -7.54 33.32 11.71
CA LYS A 130 -7.47 34.79 11.80
C LYS A 130 -7.14 35.24 13.21
N GLU A 131 -7.79 34.65 14.19
CA GLU A 131 -7.67 35.00 15.59
C GLU A 131 -7.76 33.75 16.46
N LYS A 132 -7.04 33.71 17.57
CA LYS A 132 -7.11 32.67 18.60
C LYS A 132 -7.28 33.29 19.98
N ASN A 133 -8.37 32.96 20.67
CA ASN A 133 -8.65 33.32 22.06
C ASN A 133 -8.87 32.01 22.87
N GLY A 134 -7.79 31.50 23.48
CA GLY A 134 -7.83 30.25 24.20
C GLY A 134 -8.23 29.11 23.27
N ARG A 135 -9.38 28.47 23.54
CA ARG A 135 -9.97 27.38 22.75
C ARG A 135 -11.07 27.84 21.78
N LYS A 136 -11.06 29.12 21.43
CA LYS A 136 -11.95 29.68 20.41
C LYS A 136 -11.12 30.28 19.28
N LEU A 137 -11.31 29.75 18.07
CA LEU A 137 -10.64 30.22 16.87
C LEU A 137 -11.65 30.90 15.96
N LYS A 138 -11.24 32.00 15.35
CA LYS A 138 -11.93 32.63 14.24
C LYS A 138 -11.18 32.25 12.95
N VAL A 139 -11.84 31.57 12.04
CA VAL A 139 -11.22 31.06 10.82
C VAL A 139 -11.96 31.54 9.57
N ARG A 140 -11.24 31.66 8.45
CA ARG A 140 -11.81 31.92 7.14
C ARG A 140 -11.47 30.77 6.21
N PHE A 141 -12.49 30.18 5.59
CA PHE A 141 -12.30 29.11 4.61
C PHE A 141 -11.77 29.66 3.28
N MET A 142 -10.91 28.87 2.65
CA MET A 142 -10.41 29.08 1.28
C MET A 142 -11.13 28.20 0.28
N THR A 143 -11.98 27.28 0.76
CA THR A 143 -12.83 26.34 0.00
C THR A 143 -14.28 26.54 0.41
N GLU A 144 -15.20 25.96 -0.37
CA GLU A 144 -16.65 26.05 -0.15
C GLU A 144 -17.26 24.65 -0.08
N GLY A 145 -18.39 24.53 0.59
CA GLY A 145 -19.15 23.29 0.71
C GLY A 145 -19.71 23.04 2.11
N VAL A 146 -20.15 21.81 2.35
CA VAL A 146 -20.75 21.40 3.63
C VAL A 146 -19.77 20.54 4.42
N ILE A 147 -19.48 20.96 5.64
CA ILE A 147 -18.62 20.26 6.62
C ILE A 147 -19.53 19.50 7.60
N GLY A 148 -19.39 18.17 7.62
CA GLY A 148 -20.05 17.32 8.60
C GLY A 148 -19.17 17.01 9.81
N SER A 149 -19.78 16.43 10.85
CA SER A 149 -19.11 15.99 12.07
C SER A 149 -18.12 14.83 11.83
N ARG A 150 -17.23 14.59 12.81
CA ARG A 150 -16.26 13.46 12.88
C ARG A 150 -15.21 13.40 11.77
N LYS A 151 -15.08 14.47 10.95
CA LYS A 151 -14.05 14.58 9.92
C LYS A 151 -12.67 14.79 10.55
N THR A 152 -11.62 14.33 9.88
CA THR A 152 -10.24 14.59 10.33
C THR A 152 -9.92 16.09 10.26
N ILE A 153 -9.10 16.56 11.20
CA ILE A 153 -8.58 17.92 11.23
C ILE A 153 -7.07 17.89 11.44
N ALA A 154 -6.34 18.64 10.63
CA ALA A 154 -4.89 18.77 10.70
C ALA A 154 -4.48 20.25 10.64
N ILE A 155 -3.27 20.55 11.07
CA ILE A 155 -2.64 21.87 10.96
C ILE A 155 -1.47 21.71 9.99
N GLN A 156 -1.50 22.43 8.87
CA GLN A 156 -0.48 22.31 7.84
C GLN A 156 0.92 22.65 8.41
N GLY A 157 1.88 21.77 8.15
CA GLY A 157 3.26 21.93 8.63
C GLY A 157 3.48 21.57 10.10
N LYS A 158 2.44 21.12 10.82
CA LYS A 158 2.54 20.70 12.23
C LYS A 158 2.05 19.26 12.41
N GLU A 159 2.60 18.55 13.40
CA GLU A 159 2.18 17.19 13.76
C GLU A 159 1.68 17.15 15.20
N TYR A 160 0.58 16.43 15.41
CA TYR A 160 0.12 16.13 16.76
C TYR A 160 1.08 15.17 17.45
N PRO A 161 1.46 15.41 18.74
CA PRO A 161 2.35 14.53 19.50
C PRO A 161 1.62 13.25 20.00
N LEU A 162 0.80 12.65 19.13
CA LEU A 162 0.08 11.42 19.42
C LEU A 162 0.97 10.22 19.14
N LYS A 163 0.77 9.13 19.89
CA LYS A 163 1.54 7.89 19.78
C LYS A 163 0.77 6.85 18.96
N ALA A 164 1.50 6.12 18.11
CA ALA A 164 1.01 4.93 17.43
C ALA A 164 1.72 3.68 18.00
N PRO A 165 1.07 2.49 17.99
CA PRO A 165 -0.35 2.28 17.76
C PRO A 165 -1.22 2.75 18.93
N THR A 166 -2.50 3.05 18.66
CA THR A 166 -3.52 3.35 19.67
C THR A 166 -4.06 2.06 20.30
N GLU A 167 -4.84 2.16 21.41
CA GLU A 167 -5.51 0.99 22.01
C GLU A 167 -6.48 0.32 21.02
N LYS A 168 -7.18 1.13 20.20
CA LYS A 168 -8.03 0.60 19.13
C LYS A 168 -7.21 -0.16 18.10
N ASP A 169 -6.08 0.37 17.65
CA ASP A 169 -5.21 -0.30 16.70
C ASP A 169 -4.70 -1.64 17.24
N ILE A 170 -4.41 -1.73 18.54
CA ILE A 170 -4.01 -2.98 19.20
C ILE A 170 -5.15 -4.00 19.17
N SER A 171 -6.38 -3.57 19.49
CA SER A 171 -7.57 -4.43 19.42
C SER A 171 -7.83 -4.92 17.99
N ASP A 172 -7.74 -4.01 17.01
CA ASP A 172 -7.94 -4.33 15.59
C ASP A 172 -6.85 -5.27 15.06
N LEU A 173 -5.58 -5.08 15.46
CA LEU A 173 -4.48 -5.98 15.13
C LEU A 173 -4.70 -7.40 15.68
N GLN A 174 -5.10 -7.52 16.96
CA GLN A 174 -5.40 -8.80 17.56
C GLN A 174 -6.57 -9.52 16.88
N PHE A 175 -7.60 -8.77 16.52
CA PHE A 175 -8.71 -9.28 15.71
C PHE A 175 -8.23 -9.75 14.33
N ALA A 176 -7.41 -8.95 13.62
CA ALA A 176 -6.87 -9.28 12.31
C ALA A 176 -6.10 -10.62 12.33
N ILE A 177 -5.24 -10.81 13.34
CA ILE A 177 -4.47 -12.04 13.53
C ILE A 177 -5.40 -13.23 13.73
N LYS A 178 -6.40 -13.11 14.63
CA LYS A 178 -7.37 -14.17 14.90
C LYS A 178 -8.22 -14.54 13.68
N SER A 179 -8.48 -13.57 12.81
CA SER A 179 -9.28 -13.74 11.60
C SER A 179 -8.47 -14.25 10.39
N GLY A 180 -7.16 -14.51 10.56
CA GLY A 180 -6.29 -14.98 9.48
C GLY A 180 -6.03 -13.92 8.40
N ILE A 181 -5.98 -12.64 8.79
CA ILE A 181 -5.55 -11.53 7.94
C ILE A 181 -4.03 -11.51 7.94
N GLU A 182 -3.40 -11.43 6.77
CA GLU A 182 -1.97 -11.61 6.61
C GLU A 182 -1.15 -10.31 6.65
N GLY A 183 -1.76 -9.18 6.29
CA GLY A 183 -1.08 -7.88 6.23
C GLY A 183 -1.70 -6.85 7.15
N VAL A 184 -0.86 -5.97 7.72
CA VAL A 184 -1.30 -4.83 8.52
C VAL A 184 -0.67 -3.55 8.02
N ALA A 185 -1.49 -2.58 7.63
CA ALA A 185 -1.07 -1.22 7.31
C ALA A 185 -1.17 -0.36 8.57
N ILE A 186 -0.04 0.24 8.95
CA ILE A 186 0.11 0.98 10.20
C ILE A 186 0.09 2.47 9.88
N SER A 187 -0.92 3.18 10.37
CA SER A 187 -1.14 4.61 10.11
C SER A 187 -0.32 5.50 11.04
N PHE A 188 0.05 6.68 10.55
CA PHE A 188 0.73 7.74 11.28
C PHE A 188 2.08 7.34 11.90
N ILE A 189 2.84 6.49 11.21
CA ILE A 189 4.19 6.11 11.60
C ILE A 189 5.11 7.34 11.60
N LYS A 190 5.88 7.53 12.67
CA LYS A 190 6.84 8.61 12.85
C LYS A 190 8.29 8.12 12.88
N ASN A 191 8.51 6.90 13.36
CA ASN A 191 9.83 6.30 13.53
C ASN A 191 9.75 4.77 13.44
N LYS A 192 10.92 4.11 13.47
CA LYS A 192 11.00 2.64 13.40
C LYS A 192 10.42 1.94 14.64
N GLU A 193 10.44 2.60 15.80
CA GLU A 193 9.92 2.07 17.06
C GLU A 193 8.41 1.82 16.98
N ASP A 194 7.67 2.66 16.26
CA ASP A 194 6.23 2.47 16.03
C ASP A 194 5.96 1.16 15.27
N VAL A 195 6.78 0.85 14.25
CA VAL A 195 6.67 -0.40 13.48
C VAL A 195 7.05 -1.61 14.33
N LEU A 196 8.17 -1.52 15.07
CA LEU A 196 8.66 -2.60 15.91
C LEU A 196 7.65 -2.97 17.00
N LYS A 197 6.99 -1.97 17.60
CA LYS A 197 5.94 -2.20 18.58
C LYS A 197 4.76 -2.98 18.03
N VAL A 198 4.32 -2.70 16.80
CA VAL A 198 3.23 -3.48 16.16
C VAL A 198 3.68 -4.93 15.91
N LYS A 199 4.93 -5.15 15.49
CA LYS A 199 5.48 -6.51 15.32
C LYS A 199 5.54 -7.27 16.63
N GLU A 200 6.00 -6.65 17.71
CA GLU A 200 6.04 -7.23 19.05
C GLU A 200 4.65 -7.63 19.55
N ILE A 201 3.64 -6.75 19.36
CA ILE A 201 2.25 -7.05 19.71
C ILE A 201 1.73 -8.23 18.87
N ALA A 202 2.03 -8.28 17.59
CA ALA A 202 1.60 -9.38 16.72
C ALA A 202 2.20 -10.73 17.18
N GLU A 203 3.51 -10.76 17.46
CA GLU A 203 4.20 -11.95 17.96
C GLU A 203 3.64 -12.40 19.32
N SER A 204 3.45 -11.47 20.26
CA SER A 204 2.86 -11.76 21.58
C SER A 204 1.41 -12.24 21.52
N SER A 205 0.69 -11.89 20.45
CA SER A 205 -0.67 -12.36 20.16
C SER A 205 -0.72 -13.73 19.47
N GLY A 206 0.42 -14.38 19.29
CA GLY A 206 0.55 -15.73 18.73
C GLY A 206 0.41 -15.81 17.21
N GLY A 207 0.60 -14.70 16.48
CA GLY A 207 0.54 -14.66 15.02
C GLY A 207 1.68 -13.87 14.40
N SER A 208 1.76 -13.95 13.07
CA SER A 208 2.67 -13.13 12.30
C SER A 208 1.91 -12.42 11.18
N VAL A 209 2.18 -11.13 11.00
CA VAL A 209 1.66 -10.32 9.90
C VAL A 209 2.80 -9.64 9.17
N PHE A 210 2.67 -9.43 7.86
CA PHE A 210 3.59 -8.53 7.19
C PHE A 210 3.12 -7.08 7.40
N THR A 211 4.07 -6.18 7.61
CA THR A 211 3.80 -4.79 7.94
C THR A 211 3.91 -3.88 6.74
N ILE A 212 2.94 -3.00 6.58
CA ILE A 212 2.93 -1.92 5.59
C ILE A 212 2.99 -0.61 6.37
N SER A 213 4.12 0.09 6.31
CA SER A 213 4.29 1.37 6.99
C SER A 213 3.73 2.49 6.14
N LYS A 214 2.66 3.13 6.61
CA LYS A 214 2.04 4.28 5.93
C LYS A 214 2.82 5.54 6.26
N ILE A 215 3.45 6.11 5.24
CA ILE A 215 4.21 7.36 5.36
C ILE A 215 3.26 8.51 5.00
N GLU A 216 2.78 9.17 6.03
CA GLU A 216 1.74 10.21 5.96
C GLU A 216 2.01 11.38 6.92
N THR A 217 3.13 11.35 7.65
CA THR A 217 3.55 12.35 8.62
C THR A 217 4.86 13.03 8.21
N ILE A 218 5.15 14.21 8.75
CA ILE A 218 6.43 14.92 8.52
C ILE A 218 7.59 14.09 9.08
N SER A 219 7.42 13.58 10.29
CA SER A 219 8.42 12.74 10.94
C SER A 219 8.64 11.43 10.17
N GLY A 220 7.57 10.82 9.63
CA GLY A 220 7.67 9.62 8.80
C GLY A 220 8.49 9.82 7.53
N VAL A 221 8.30 10.96 6.84
CA VAL A 221 9.10 11.34 5.67
C VAL A 221 10.57 11.55 6.06
N ASN A 222 10.83 12.28 7.15
CA ASN A 222 12.18 12.57 7.60
C ASN A 222 12.95 11.31 8.05
N ASN A 223 12.25 10.34 8.67
CA ASN A 223 12.82 9.12 9.24
C ASN A 223 12.67 7.90 8.30
N ILE A 224 12.32 8.10 7.03
CA ILE A 224 12.02 7.01 6.07
C ILE A 224 13.13 5.96 6.01
N LYS A 225 14.41 6.35 6.09
CA LYS A 225 15.55 5.42 6.00
C LYS A 225 15.59 4.42 7.16
N ASP A 226 15.18 4.81 8.36
CA ASP A 226 15.11 3.91 9.51
C ASP A 226 13.83 3.07 9.48
N ILE A 227 12.71 3.68 9.10
CA ILE A 227 11.42 3.00 8.97
C ILE A 227 11.47 1.88 7.93
N VAL A 228 12.06 2.14 6.77
CA VAL A 228 12.12 1.16 5.66
C VAL A 228 12.89 -0.11 6.04
N GLN A 229 13.91 -0.01 6.90
CA GLN A 229 14.72 -1.17 7.32
C GLN A 229 13.88 -2.19 8.09
N VAL A 230 12.96 -1.73 8.93
CA VAL A 230 12.14 -2.58 9.80
C VAL A 230 10.77 -2.92 9.20
N SER A 231 10.37 -2.28 8.11
CA SER A 231 9.10 -2.51 7.41
C SER A 231 9.20 -3.65 6.40
N ASP A 232 8.07 -4.27 6.08
CA ASP A 232 7.99 -5.20 4.93
C ASP A 232 7.64 -4.44 3.65
N TYR A 233 6.76 -3.45 3.74
CA TYR A 233 6.31 -2.57 2.66
C TYR A 233 6.24 -1.13 3.13
N ILE A 234 6.39 -0.19 2.19
CA ILE A 234 6.16 1.25 2.42
C ILE A 234 4.93 1.67 1.62
N LEU A 235 4.02 2.42 2.25
CA LEU A 235 2.86 3.00 1.57
C LEU A 235 2.94 4.52 1.58
N VAL A 236 2.90 5.12 0.39
CA VAL A 236 2.85 6.56 0.18
C VAL A 236 1.38 7.00 0.22
N ALA A 237 0.93 7.53 1.36
CA ALA A 237 -0.44 7.97 1.59
C ALA A 237 -0.61 9.45 1.18
N ARG A 238 -0.77 9.71 -0.12
CA ARG A 238 -0.72 11.06 -0.69
C ARG A 238 -1.79 12.00 -0.12
N GLY A 239 -2.98 11.50 0.17
CA GLY A 239 -4.06 12.27 0.76
C GLY A 239 -3.67 12.84 2.13
N ASP A 240 -3.15 11.98 3.02
CA ASP A 240 -2.75 12.38 4.37
C ASP A 240 -1.47 13.22 4.35
N LEU A 241 -0.51 12.92 3.46
CA LEU A 241 0.65 13.80 3.23
C LEU A 241 0.22 15.21 2.82
N GLY A 242 -0.83 15.35 2.00
CA GLY A 242 -1.40 16.64 1.60
C GLY A 242 -1.96 17.46 2.76
N SER A 243 -2.27 16.83 3.90
CA SER A 243 -2.67 17.51 5.13
C SER A 243 -1.49 18.14 5.90
N HIS A 244 -0.27 17.64 5.67
CA HIS A 244 0.94 18.11 6.35
C HIS A 244 1.84 18.95 5.45
N PHE A 245 1.91 18.63 4.16
CA PHE A 245 2.78 19.30 3.20
C PHE A 245 1.97 20.10 2.17
N PRO A 246 2.54 21.18 1.59
CA PRO A 246 1.96 21.84 0.44
C PRO A 246 1.77 20.84 -0.72
N LEU A 247 0.62 20.88 -1.39
CA LEU A 247 0.27 19.94 -2.47
C LEU A 247 1.33 19.87 -3.58
N VAL A 248 1.95 21.00 -3.89
CA VAL A 248 3.03 21.07 -4.91
C VAL A 248 4.28 20.26 -4.54
N LYS A 249 4.45 19.85 -3.28
CA LYS A 249 5.55 19.02 -2.80
C LYS A 249 5.26 17.52 -2.85
N ILE A 250 4.00 17.12 -2.97
CA ILE A 250 3.60 15.71 -2.92
C ILE A 250 4.29 14.86 -4.01
N PRO A 251 4.40 15.30 -5.28
CA PRO A 251 5.09 14.51 -6.30
C PRO A 251 6.58 14.26 -5.99
N GLU A 252 7.27 15.25 -5.42
CA GLU A 252 8.68 15.14 -5.00
C GLU A 252 8.83 14.15 -3.83
N ILE A 253 7.94 14.27 -2.82
CA ILE A 253 7.91 13.37 -1.65
C ILE A 253 7.62 11.93 -2.10
N GLN A 254 6.62 11.71 -2.97
CA GLN A 254 6.30 10.40 -3.53
C GLN A 254 7.52 9.78 -4.19
N ARG A 255 8.20 10.51 -5.07
CA ARG A 255 9.42 10.04 -5.73
C ARG A 255 10.49 9.65 -4.72
N HIS A 256 10.78 10.51 -3.75
CA HIS A 256 11.77 10.26 -2.71
C HIS A 256 11.47 8.98 -1.92
N LEU A 257 10.23 8.78 -1.49
CA LEU A 257 9.83 7.61 -0.73
C LEU A 257 9.94 6.32 -1.54
N ILE A 258 9.56 6.35 -2.83
CA ILE A 258 9.71 5.20 -3.74
C ILE A 258 11.19 4.89 -3.96
N GLU A 259 12.04 5.88 -4.20
CA GLU A 259 13.49 5.70 -4.40
C GLU A 259 14.15 5.08 -3.17
N VAL A 260 13.84 5.58 -1.96
CA VAL A 260 14.37 5.02 -0.70
C VAL A 260 13.90 3.57 -0.51
N ALA A 261 12.63 3.27 -0.78
CA ALA A 261 12.10 1.91 -0.70
C ALA A 261 12.84 0.97 -1.68
N LEU A 262 12.99 1.38 -2.93
CA LEU A 262 13.75 0.65 -3.96
C LEU A 262 15.20 0.39 -3.51
N ASP A 263 15.91 1.43 -3.05
CA ASP A 263 17.31 1.33 -2.61
C ASP A 263 17.48 0.35 -1.44
N HIS A 264 16.44 0.14 -0.61
CA HIS A 264 16.47 -0.83 0.50
C HIS A 264 15.83 -2.18 0.13
N GLY A 265 15.43 -2.39 -1.13
CA GLY A 265 14.80 -3.64 -1.60
C GLY A 265 13.46 -3.92 -0.92
N LYS A 266 12.74 -2.86 -0.56
CA LYS A 266 11.39 -2.94 0.01
C LYS A 266 10.38 -2.48 -1.02
N PRO A 267 9.30 -3.25 -1.26
CA PRO A 267 8.27 -2.83 -2.19
C PRO A 267 7.52 -1.60 -1.69
N SER A 268 7.15 -0.72 -2.63
CA SER A 268 6.39 0.50 -2.36
C SER A 268 4.97 0.41 -2.92
N ILE A 269 4.02 1.00 -2.21
CA ILE A 269 2.61 1.09 -2.57
C ILE A 269 2.26 2.56 -2.71
N VAL A 270 1.72 2.97 -3.85
CA VAL A 270 1.16 4.32 -4.02
C VAL A 270 -0.35 4.26 -3.82
N ALA A 271 -0.86 5.14 -2.96
CA ALA A 271 -2.25 5.12 -2.52
C ALA A 271 -2.92 6.50 -2.60
N THR A 272 -4.23 6.46 -2.63
CA THR A 272 -5.19 7.58 -2.61
C THR A 272 -5.23 8.42 -3.89
N GLN A 273 -6.46 8.79 -4.28
CA GLN A 273 -6.74 9.69 -5.41
C GLN A 273 -6.05 9.26 -6.72
N LEU A 274 -6.07 7.96 -7.03
CA LEU A 274 -5.51 7.45 -8.29
C LEU A 274 -6.53 7.59 -9.43
N LEU A 275 -7.74 7.11 -9.23
CA LEU A 275 -8.86 7.18 -10.18
C LEU A 275 -10.13 7.70 -9.49
N ASP A 276 -10.02 8.74 -8.67
CA ASP A 276 -11.08 9.24 -7.78
C ASP A 276 -12.36 9.62 -8.53
N SER A 277 -12.23 10.16 -9.76
CA SER A 277 -13.37 10.48 -10.61
C SER A 277 -14.23 9.26 -10.97
N MET A 278 -13.64 8.06 -10.95
CA MET A 278 -14.34 6.81 -11.23
C MET A 278 -15.22 6.33 -10.07
N THR A 279 -15.21 7.01 -8.94
CA THR A 279 -16.26 6.81 -7.92
C THR A 279 -17.66 7.08 -8.49
N VAL A 280 -17.76 7.95 -9.46
CA VAL A 280 -19.01 8.37 -10.12
C VAL A 280 -19.02 8.04 -11.61
N ASN A 281 -17.90 8.28 -12.31
CA ASN A 281 -17.80 8.15 -13.77
C ASN A 281 -17.24 6.77 -14.18
N PRO A 282 -17.67 6.21 -15.32
CA PRO A 282 -17.18 4.91 -15.80
C PRO A 282 -15.76 4.95 -16.39
N ILE A 283 -15.23 6.14 -16.67
CA ILE A 283 -13.90 6.36 -17.25
C ILE A 283 -13.14 7.41 -16.44
N PRO A 284 -11.79 7.26 -16.30
CA PRO A 284 -10.97 8.21 -15.57
C PRO A 284 -10.71 9.48 -16.39
N THR A 285 -10.28 10.53 -15.71
CA THR A 285 -9.75 11.73 -16.37
C THR A 285 -8.36 11.49 -16.94
N ARG A 286 -7.95 12.31 -17.93
CA ARG A 286 -6.58 12.26 -18.47
C ARG A 286 -5.51 12.53 -17.42
N ALA A 287 -5.80 13.40 -16.46
CA ALA A 287 -4.88 13.70 -15.35
C ALA A 287 -4.64 12.47 -14.46
N GLU A 288 -5.69 11.72 -14.13
CA GLU A 288 -5.61 10.49 -13.35
C GLU A 288 -4.84 9.39 -14.09
N VAL A 289 -5.09 9.21 -15.40
CA VAL A 289 -4.32 8.29 -16.24
C VAL A 289 -2.83 8.65 -16.21
N THR A 290 -2.49 9.93 -16.32
CA THR A 290 -1.09 10.41 -16.24
C THR A 290 -0.50 10.17 -14.85
N ASP A 291 -1.27 10.35 -13.78
CA ASP A 291 -0.82 10.14 -12.42
C ASP A 291 -0.51 8.67 -12.13
N VAL A 292 -1.40 7.75 -12.50
CA VAL A 292 -1.18 6.30 -12.40
C VAL A 292 0.05 5.88 -13.21
N TYR A 293 0.14 6.32 -14.47
CA TYR A 293 1.29 6.04 -15.34
C TYR A 293 2.60 6.53 -14.70
N THR A 294 2.58 7.73 -14.12
CA THR A 294 3.74 8.33 -13.44
C THR A 294 4.14 7.54 -12.20
N ALA A 295 3.18 7.10 -11.38
CA ALA A 295 3.47 6.26 -10.22
C ALA A 295 4.18 4.95 -10.60
N VAL A 296 3.71 4.28 -11.66
CA VAL A 296 4.34 3.06 -12.20
C VAL A 296 5.75 3.34 -12.71
N THR A 297 5.94 4.39 -13.49
CA THR A 297 7.26 4.73 -14.06
C THR A 297 8.25 5.25 -13.02
N MET A 298 7.78 5.84 -11.92
CA MET A 298 8.60 6.14 -10.74
C MET A 298 9.10 4.89 -10.02
N GLY A 299 8.52 3.72 -10.28
CA GLY A 299 8.94 2.45 -9.71
C GLY A 299 8.07 1.95 -8.55
N ALA A 300 6.81 2.35 -8.46
CA ALA A 300 5.87 1.75 -7.52
C ALA A 300 5.70 0.24 -7.79
N ASP A 301 5.70 -0.56 -6.72
CA ASP A 301 5.42 -2.00 -6.81
C ASP A 301 3.94 -2.29 -6.88
N SER A 302 3.14 -1.51 -6.17
CA SER A 302 1.68 -1.68 -6.10
C SER A 302 0.95 -0.34 -6.16
N LEU A 303 -0.26 -0.39 -6.68
CA LEU A 303 -1.23 0.70 -6.68
C LEU A 303 -2.40 0.32 -5.77
N MET A 304 -2.82 1.20 -4.88
CA MET A 304 -3.94 0.95 -3.97
C MET A 304 -5.07 1.95 -4.22
N VAL A 305 -6.24 1.43 -4.54
CA VAL A 305 -7.50 2.18 -4.65
C VAL A 305 -8.34 2.04 -3.39
N SER A 306 -8.98 3.12 -2.99
CA SER A 306 -9.73 3.28 -1.73
C SER A 306 -11.22 3.49 -1.98
N GLY A 307 -11.66 4.72 -2.11
CA GLY A 307 -13.05 5.09 -2.38
C GLY A 307 -13.56 4.55 -3.71
N GLU A 308 -12.68 4.50 -4.70
CA GLU A 308 -12.97 4.07 -6.07
C GLU A 308 -13.59 2.65 -6.12
N THR A 309 -13.13 1.76 -5.24
CA THR A 309 -13.67 0.39 -5.14
C THR A 309 -14.58 0.19 -3.92
N ALA A 310 -14.40 0.95 -2.83
CA ALA A 310 -15.18 0.77 -1.62
C ALA A 310 -16.61 1.30 -1.73
N VAL A 311 -16.80 2.47 -2.36
CA VAL A 311 -18.09 3.17 -2.49
C VAL A 311 -18.41 3.58 -3.93
N GLY A 312 -17.46 3.44 -4.85
CA GLY A 312 -17.60 3.82 -6.25
C GLY A 312 -18.64 2.97 -7.01
N LYS A 313 -19.19 3.54 -8.08
CA LYS A 313 -20.20 2.89 -8.93
C LYS A 313 -19.61 1.85 -9.89
N HIS A 314 -18.30 1.91 -10.16
CA HIS A 314 -17.61 1.15 -11.19
C HIS A 314 -16.38 0.37 -10.67
N PRO A 315 -16.49 -0.41 -9.57
CA PRO A 315 -15.32 -0.98 -8.89
C PRO A 315 -14.51 -1.95 -9.76
N VAL A 316 -15.15 -2.72 -10.64
CA VAL A 316 -14.47 -3.66 -11.53
C VAL A 316 -13.76 -2.92 -12.67
N ASP A 317 -14.40 -1.88 -13.23
CA ASP A 317 -13.80 -1.07 -14.30
C ASP A 317 -12.57 -0.29 -13.80
N VAL A 318 -12.57 0.15 -12.54
CA VAL A 318 -11.38 0.72 -11.88
C VAL A 318 -10.19 -0.23 -11.98
N ILE A 319 -10.38 -1.52 -11.72
CA ILE A 319 -9.31 -2.52 -11.82
C ILE A 319 -8.83 -2.69 -13.27
N ARG A 320 -9.76 -2.71 -14.24
CA ARG A 320 -9.41 -2.79 -15.67
C ARG A 320 -8.57 -1.59 -16.12
N TRP A 321 -8.99 -0.38 -15.76
CA TRP A 321 -8.22 0.83 -16.07
C TRP A 321 -6.83 0.83 -15.44
N LEU A 322 -6.70 0.41 -14.19
CA LEU A 322 -5.38 0.28 -13.55
C LEU A 322 -4.50 -0.76 -14.28
N ASN A 323 -5.08 -1.87 -14.72
CA ASN A 323 -4.37 -2.89 -15.51
C ASN A 323 -3.82 -2.28 -16.80
N ASP A 324 -4.69 -1.64 -17.57
CA ASP A 324 -4.34 -1.10 -18.88
C ASP A 324 -3.26 -0.01 -18.78
N ILE A 325 -3.42 0.91 -17.82
CA ILE A 325 -2.46 2.01 -17.61
C ILE A 325 -1.11 1.45 -17.14
N ALA A 326 -1.12 0.53 -16.16
CA ALA A 326 0.11 -0.07 -15.66
C ALA A 326 0.83 -0.89 -16.73
N PHE A 327 0.10 -1.66 -17.52
CA PHE A 327 0.65 -2.43 -18.64
C PHE A 327 1.32 -1.52 -19.67
N GLU A 328 0.65 -0.41 -20.05
CA GLU A 328 1.22 0.53 -21.02
C GLU A 328 2.47 1.25 -20.46
N ALA A 329 2.44 1.62 -19.17
CA ALA A 329 3.61 2.21 -18.50
C ALA A 329 4.81 1.24 -18.46
N GLU A 330 4.56 -0.05 -18.24
CA GLU A 330 5.60 -1.09 -18.16
C GLU A 330 6.24 -1.43 -19.53
N ARG A 331 5.53 -1.22 -20.64
CA ARG A 331 6.06 -1.40 -21.99
C ARG A 331 7.20 -0.44 -22.31
N ASN A 332 7.20 0.73 -21.69
CA ASN A 332 8.26 1.73 -21.91
C ASN A 332 9.50 1.41 -21.05
N GLN A 333 10.34 0.53 -21.58
CA GLN A 333 11.53 0.02 -20.88
C GLN A 333 12.57 1.10 -20.52
N ASN A 334 12.56 2.24 -21.21
CA ASN A 334 13.52 3.34 -20.97
C ASN A 334 13.20 4.13 -19.69
N LEU A 335 11.98 3.98 -19.14
CA LEU A 335 11.54 4.66 -17.92
C LEU A 335 11.71 3.81 -16.65
N ARG A 336 12.33 2.63 -16.73
CA ARG A 336 12.52 1.77 -15.56
C ARG A 336 13.51 2.38 -14.57
N VAL A 337 12.99 2.75 -13.41
CA VAL A 337 13.81 3.13 -12.26
C VAL A 337 14.29 1.85 -11.56
N LYS A 338 15.60 1.74 -11.31
CA LYS A 338 16.22 0.61 -10.61
C LYS A 338 16.72 1.08 -9.24
N GLY A 339 16.60 0.24 -8.22
CA GLY A 339 17.21 0.49 -6.92
C GLY A 339 18.74 0.38 -6.97
N LYS A 340 19.40 1.04 -6.04
CA LYS A 340 20.87 0.96 -5.89
C LYS A 340 21.26 -0.27 -5.09
N SER A 341 22.44 -0.82 -5.38
CA SER A 341 23.05 -1.89 -4.61
C SER A 341 23.75 -1.32 -3.38
N LEU A 342 23.25 -1.64 -2.18
CA LEU A 342 23.79 -1.15 -0.91
C LEU A 342 24.83 -2.11 -0.29
N ASP A 343 24.71 -3.41 -0.56
CA ASP A 343 25.59 -4.44 -0.03
C ASP A 343 26.07 -5.43 -1.11
N ILE A 344 26.89 -6.41 -0.72
CA ILE A 344 27.40 -7.42 -1.65
C ILE A 344 26.31 -8.35 -2.19
N TYR A 345 25.26 -8.61 -1.41
CA TYR A 345 24.15 -9.48 -1.82
C TYR A 345 23.22 -8.74 -2.80
N ASP A 346 23.12 -7.43 -2.68
CA ASP A 346 22.44 -6.58 -3.65
C ASP A 346 23.18 -6.59 -4.98
N LYS A 347 24.52 -6.44 -4.97
CA LYS A 347 25.38 -6.52 -6.18
C LYS A 347 25.27 -7.90 -6.83
N PHE A 348 25.20 -8.96 -6.01
CA PHE A 348 24.97 -10.31 -6.52
C PHE A 348 23.59 -10.40 -7.22
N ALA A 349 22.54 -9.93 -6.60
CA ALA A 349 21.18 -9.94 -7.19
C ALA A 349 21.11 -9.08 -8.46
N GLU A 350 21.77 -7.93 -8.50
CA GLU A 350 21.89 -7.09 -9.72
C GLU A 350 22.58 -7.87 -10.84
N GLY A 351 23.70 -8.55 -10.54
CA GLY A 351 24.40 -9.41 -11.50
C GLY A 351 23.53 -10.56 -12.00
N VAL A 352 22.73 -11.19 -11.15
CA VAL A 352 21.76 -12.24 -11.53
C VAL A 352 20.71 -11.69 -12.50
N VAL A 353 20.15 -10.52 -12.23
CA VAL A 353 19.17 -9.87 -13.11
C VAL A 353 19.81 -9.51 -14.45
N MET A 354 21.00 -8.90 -14.46
CA MET A 354 21.74 -8.58 -15.67
C MET A 354 22.03 -9.84 -16.52
N MET A 355 22.48 -10.90 -15.87
CA MET A 355 22.76 -12.18 -16.54
C MET A 355 21.48 -12.76 -17.15
N SER A 356 20.35 -12.70 -16.46
CA SER A 356 19.07 -13.20 -16.98
C SER A 356 18.64 -12.45 -18.26
N GLU A 357 18.87 -11.14 -18.29
CA GLU A 357 18.57 -10.32 -19.47
C GLU A 357 19.51 -10.56 -20.65
N LEU A 358 20.81 -10.84 -20.37
CA LEU A 358 21.81 -11.10 -21.42
C LEU A 358 21.60 -12.45 -22.12
N ILE A 359 21.17 -13.48 -21.41
CA ILE A 359 20.98 -14.83 -21.97
C ILE A 359 19.50 -15.16 -22.25
N ASP A 360 18.60 -14.19 -22.06
CA ASP A 360 17.14 -14.32 -22.19
C ASP A 360 16.58 -15.49 -21.34
N ALA A 361 16.94 -15.48 -20.06
CA ALA A 361 16.54 -16.52 -19.10
C ALA A 361 15.46 -16.03 -18.15
N LYS A 362 14.49 -16.91 -17.79
CA LYS A 362 13.55 -16.65 -16.71
C LYS A 362 14.24 -16.76 -15.34
N LEU A 363 13.78 -15.98 -14.39
CA LEU A 363 14.26 -16.01 -13.02
C LEU A 363 13.39 -16.95 -12.15
N VAL A 364 14.04 -17.88 -11.47
CA VAL A 364 13.42 -18.76 -10.47
C VAL A 364 14.09 -18.50 -9.12
N ALA A 365 13.36 -17.93 -8.17
CA ALA A 365 13.86 -17.64 -6.82
C ALA A 365 13.25 -18.63 -5.82
N ILE A 366 14.07 -19.49 -5.22
CA ILE A 366 13.65 -20.38 -4.14
C ILE A 366 13.80 -19.62 -2.81
N THR A 367 12.72 -19.51 -2.05
CA THR A 367 12.70 -18.64 -0.87
C THR A 367 11.85 -19.17 0.28
N THR A 368 12.34 -19.00 1.51
CA THR A 368 11.64 -19.31 2.76
C THR A 368 11.03 -18.07 3.42
N THR A 369 11.52 -16.87 3.10
CA THR A 369 11.11 -15.61 3.76
C THR A 369 10.62 -14.54 2.80
N GLY A 370 10.77 -14.74 1.49
CA GLY A 370 10.47 -13.75 0.46
C GLY A 370 11.60 -12.75 0.17
N LYS A 371 12.70 -12.77 0.89
CA LYS A 371 13.78 -11.76 0.73
C LYS A 371 14.46 -11.83 -0.65
N THR A 372 14.78 -13.04 -1.14
CA THR A 372 15.42 -13.22 -2.45
C THR A 372 14.62 -12.62 -3.61
N PRO A 373 13.34 -12.98 -3.82
CA PRO A 373 12.57 -12.39 -4.91
C PRO A 373 12.36 -10.88 -4.75
N MET A 374 12.19 -10.34 -3.54
CA MET A 374 12.12 -8.89 -3.30
C MET A 374 13.43 -8.18 -3.67
N ARG A 375 14.58 -8.79 -3.34
CA ARG A 375 15.90 -8.26 -3.68
C ARG A 375 16.14 -8.24 -5.19
N LEU A 376 15.69 -9.26 -5.94
CA LEU A 376 15.74 -9.27 -7.41
C LEU A 376 14.79 -8.24 -8.02
N ALA A 377 13.57 -8.13 -7.48
CA ALA A 377 12.52 -7.25 -8.01
C ALA A 377 12.91 -5.77 -8.00
N ARG A 378 13.75 -5.31 -7.04
CA ARG A 378 14.25 -3.91 -6.98
C ARG A 378 15.02 -3.48 -8.23
N PHE A 379 15.62 -4.43 -8.95
CA PHE A 379 16.36 -4.16 -10.21
C PHE A 379 15.46 -4.23 -11.44
N ARG A 380 14.15 -4.43 -11.25
CA ARG A 380 13.12 -4.37 -12.31
C ARG A 380 13.46 -5.23 -13.53
N PRO A 381 13.65 -6.56 -13.37
CA PRO A 381 14.00 -7.45 -14.47
C PRO A 381 12.94 -7.42 -15.60
N LYS A 382 13.38 -7.68 -16.83
CA LYS A 382 12.49 -7.80 -17.98
C LYS A 382 11.56 -8.99 -17.86
N SER A 383 12.06 -10.14 -17.39
CA SER A 383 11.27 -11.34 -17.10
C SER A 383 10.59 -11.25 -15.73
N GLU A 384 9.52 -12.01 -15.57
CA GLU A 384 8.93 -12.25 -14.25
C GLU A 384 9.87 -13.07 -13.38
N ILE A 385 9.72 -12.94 -12.06
CA ILE A 385 10.45 -13.73 -11.06
C ILE A 385 9.49 -14.78 -10.51
N LEU A 386 9.68 -16.04 -10.89
CA LEU A 386 8.97 -17.17 -10.28
C LEU A 386 9.53 -17.41 -8.87
N ALA A 387 8.74 -17.13 -7.85
CA ALA A 387 9.16 -17.26 -6.45
C ALA A 387 8.58 -18.56 -5.85
N ALA A 388 9.38 -19.64 -5.84
CA ALA A 388 8.99 -20.91 -5.25
C ALA A 388 9.11 -20.86 -3.71
N CYS A 389 8.03 -21.13 -2.99
CA CYS A 389 7.97 -21.15 -1.53
C CYS A 389 7.04 -22.27 -1.01
N GLU A 390 7.24 -22.69 0.24
CA GLU A 390 6.40 -23.70 0.93
C GLU A 390 5.39 -23.06 1.87
N SER A 391 5.60 -21.80 2.26
CA SER A 391 4.76 -21.08 3.20
C SER A 391 3.67 -20.30 2.49
N GLU A 392 2.40 -20.55 2.84
CA GLU A 392 1.28 -19.75 2.34
C GLU A 392 1.39 -18.28 2.76
N PHE A 393 1.92 -17.99 3.94
CA PHE A 393 2.19 -16.63 4.40
C PHE A 393 3.19 -15.91 3.46
N VAL A 394 4.29 -16.57 3.10
CA VAL A 394 5.28 -16.01 2.17
C VAL A 394 4.71 -15.86 0.77
N PHE A 395 3.93 -16.83 0.30
CA PHE A 395 3.20 -16.76 -0.97
C PHE A 395 2.32 -15.50 -1.01
N LYS A 396 1.47 -15.30 0.00
CA LYS A 396 0.57 -14.15 0.09
C LYS A 396 1.33 -12.83 0.24
N LYS A 397 2.37 -12.80 1.06
CA LYS A 397 3.23 -11.63 1.20
C LYS A 397 3.79 -11.17 -0.14
N LEU A 398 4.30 -12.07 -0.96
CA LEU A 398 4.95 -11.75 -2.24
C LEU A 398 3.98 -11.26 -3.33
N GLN A 399 2.67 -11.40 -3.16
CA GLN A 399 1.66 -10.92 -4.11
C GLN A 399 1.71 -9.40 -4.36
N LEU A 400 2.34 -8.63 -3.47
CA LEU A 400 2.43 -7.17 -3.54
C LEU A 400 3.78 -6.67 -4.10
N THR A 401 4.64 -7.58 -4.57
CA THR A 401 5.97 -7.22 -5.07
C THR A 401 5.97 -7.20 -6.60
N TYR A 402 6.48 -6.11 -7.18
CA TYR A 402 6.58 -5.92 -8.63
C TYR A 402 7.25 -7.10 -9.34
N GLY A 403 6.61 -7.60 -10.39
CA GLY A 403 7.16 -8.66 -11.26
C GLY A 403 7.38 -10.01 -10.58
N VAL A 404 7.02 -10.17 -9.30
CA VAL A 404 7.09 -11.46 -8.60
C VAL A 404 5.79 -12.23 -8.83
N MET A 405 5.94 -13.48 -9.23
CA MET A 405 4.88 -14.49 -9.33
C MET A 405 5.18 -15.58 -8.30
N PRO A 406 4.56 -15.53 -7.11
CA PRO A 406 4.76 -16.56 -6.11
C PRO A 406 4.10 -17.88 -6.55
N VAL A 407 4.79 -19.00 -6.28
CA VAL A 407 4.31 -20.34 -6.52
C VAL A 407 4.43 -21.16 -5.24
N LEU A 408 3.30 -21.61 -4.72
CA LEU A 408 3.26 -22.42 -3.51
C LEU A 408 3.50 -23.89 -3.88
N LEU A 409 4.56 -24.47 -3.33
CA LEU A 409 4.94 -25.88 -3.50
C LEU A 409 4.75 -26.62 -2.19
N ASN A 410 4.39 -27.91 -2.27
CA ASN A 410 4.17 -28.75 -1.09
C ASN A 410 5.48 -29.03 -0.32
N SER A 411 6.61 -29.16 -1.04
CA SER A 411 7.93 -29.34 -0.45
C SER A 411 9.02 -28.91 -1.43
N ILE A 412 10.13 -28.40 -0.92
CA ILE A 412 11.30 -27.99 -1.69
C ILE A 412 12.51 -28.81 -1.21
N LYS A 413 12.82 -29.90 -1.90
CA LYS A 413 13.96 -30.79 -1.59
C LYS A 413 15.25 -30.35 -2.29
N ASN A 414 15.16 -30.02 -3.57
CA ASN A 414 16.27 -29.58 -4.40
C ASN A 414 15.80 -28.77 -5.61
N ASP A 415 16.76 -28.14 -6.32
CA ASP A 415 16.47 -27.28 -7.47
C ASP A 415 15.77 -28.02 -8.62
N GLN A 416 16.15 -29.30 -8.88
CA GLN A 416 15.56 -30.09 -9.98
C GLN A 416 14.08 -30.38 -9.76
N GLN A 417 13.69 -30.73 -8.52
CA GLN A 417 12.29 -30.91 -8.16
C GLN A 417 11.49 -29.62 -8.38
N VAL A 418 12.00 -28.47 -7.93
CA VAL A 418 11.33 -27.17 -8.13
C VAL A 418 11.12 -26.91 -9.61
N VAL A 419 12.13 -27.12 -10.45
CA VAL A 419 12.01 -26.93 -11.91
C VAL A 419 10.97 -27.88 -12.54
N GLN A 420 10.94 -29.14 -12.11
CA GLN A 420 9.95 -30.11 -12.58
C GLN A 420 8.52 -29.74 -12.18
N GLU A 421 8.32 -29.30 -10.93
CA GLU A 421 7.00 -28.84 -10.45
C GLU A 421 6.55 -27.58 -11.18
N LEU A 422 7.42 -26.60 -11.38
CA LEU A 422 7.13 -25.38 -12.13
C LEU A 422 6.77 -25.70 -13.59
N LYS A 423 7.42 -26.71 -14.19
CA LYS A 423 7.08 -27.21 -15.53
C LYS A 423 5.71 -27.91 -15.53
N ALA A 424 5.44 -28.78 -14.56
CA ALA A 424 4.15 -29.46 -14.43
C ALA A 424 2.99 -28.47 -14.23
N LEU A 425 3.22 -27.38 -13.50
CA LEU A 425 2.30 -26.25 -13.30
C LEU A 425 2.23 -25.29 -14.51
N LYS A 426 2.97 -25.55 -15.60
CA LYS A 426 3.02 -24.76 -16.84
C LYS A 426 3.61 -23.35 -16.71
N PHE A 427 4.37 -23.07 -15.67
CA PHE A 427 5.14 -21.82 -15.55
C PHE A 427 6.41 -21.84 -16.39
N LEU A 428 6.96 -23.04 -16.64
CA LEU A 428 8.16 -23.26 -17.46
C LEU A 428 7.82 -24.20 -18.63
N LYS A 429 8.50 -23.99 -19.77
CA LYS A 429 8.40 -24.82 -20.97
C LYS A 429 9.74 -25.49 -21.24
N ALA A 430 9.71 -26.68 -21.88
CA ALA A 430 10.94 -27.34 -22.34
C ALA A 430 11.72 -26.44 -23.30
N GLY A 431 13.05 -26.45 -23.17
CA GLY A 431 13.95 -25.59 -23.94
C GLY A 431 14.12 -24.16 -23.41
N GLU A 432 13.33 -23.73 -22.41
CA GLU A 432 13.54 -22.40 -21.79
C GLU A 432 14.81 -22.38 -20.95
N LYS A 433 15.59 -21.31 -21.04
CA LYS A 433 16.71 -21.04 -20.14
C LYS A 433 16.18 -20.42 -18.86
N ILE A 434 16.69 -20.88 -17.73
CA ILE A 434 16.33 -20.37 -16.42
C ILE A 434 17.58 -20.12 -15.57
N ILE A 435 17.49 -19.11 -14.72
CA ILE A 435 18.45 -18.90 -13.62
C ILE A 435 17.73 -19.21 -12.33
N VAL A 436 18.13 -20.29 -11.68
CA VAL A 436 17.67 -20.63 -10.33
C VAL A 436 18.59 -19.97 -9.30
N THR A 437 18.01 -19.21 -8.39
CA THR A 437 18.75 -18.56 -7.28
C THR A 437 18.12 -18.89 -5.93
N ARG A 438 18.94 -19.05 -4.93
CA ARG A 438 18.53 -19.32 -3.54
C ARG A 438 19.55 -18.88 -2.51
N SER A 439 19.14 -18.90 -1.27
CA SER A 439 20.02 -18.79 -0.11
C SER A 439 20.65 -20.15 0.24
N LEU A 440 21.97 -20.21 0.37
CA LEU A 440 22.66 -21.33 1.04
C LEU A 440 22.74 -21.08 2.56
N LYS A 441 22.78 -19.81 2.97
CA LYS A 441 22.69 -19.38 4.37
C LYS A 441 21.41 -18.58 4.58
N GLN A 442 20.75 -18.75 5.71
CA GLN A 442 19.49 -18.06 6.01
C GLN A 442 19.66 -16.52 5.91
N GLY A 443 18.81 -15.89 5.09
CA GLY A 443 18.74 -14.44 4.94
C GLY A 443 19.66 -13.81 3.89
N VAL A 444 20.50 -14.58 3.19
CA VAL A 444 21.36 -14.09 2.10
C VAL A 444 21.06 -14.79 0.77
N THR A 445 21.20 -14.09 -0.35
CA THR A 445 21.07 -14.67 -1.69
C THR A 445 22.47 -14.82 -2.24
N ASP A 446 22.99 -16.04 -2.33
CA ASP A 446 24.41 -16.32 -2.55
C ASP A 446 24.70 -17.49 -3.50
N ALA A 447 23.67 -18.11 -4.09
CA ALA A 447 23.85 -19.19 -5.04
C ALA A 447 22.98 -19.03 -6.30
N ILE A 448 23.58 -19.35 -7.46
CA ILE A 448 22.89 -19.40 -8.75
C ILE A 448 23.21 -20.70 -9.49
N LYS A 449 22.26 -21.14 -10.31
CA LYS A 449 22.45 -22.15 -11.36
C LYS A 449 21.78 -21.69 -12.63
N ILE A 450 22.48 -21.88 -13.77
CA ILE A 450 21.90 -21.72 -15.09
C ILE A 450 21.53 -23.09 -15.60
N LEU A 451 20.27 -23.27 -15.99
CA LEU A 451 19.71 -24.53 -16.45
C LEU A 451 18.90 -24.30 -17.73
N GLU A 452 18.81 -25.33 -18.54
CA GLU A 452 17.82 -25.47 -19.60
C GLU A 452 16.73 -26.43 -19.12
N VAL A 453 15.47 -26.05 -19.27
CA VAL A 453 14.33 -26.88 -18.85
C VAL A 453 14.20 -28.06 -19.79
N GLN A 454 14.42 -29.27 -19.29
CA GLN A 454 14.31 -30.51 -20.04
C GLN A 454 12.87 -30.92 -20.31
#